data_5817dacdb70d24893aeb219fa703f69c
#
_entry.id   5817dacdb70d24893aeb219fa703f69c
#
_cell.length_a   1.000
_cell.length_b   1.000
_cell.length_c   1.000
_cell.angle_alpha   90.00
_cell.angle_beta   90.00
_cell.angle_gamma   90.00
#
_symmetry.space_group_name_H-M   'P 1'
#
loop_
_entity.id
_entity.type
_entity.pdbx_description
1 polymer ?
#
loop_
_entity_poly.entity_id
_entity_poly.type
_entity_poly.pdbx_seq_one_letter_code
_entity_poly.pdbx_strand_id
1 'polypeptide(L)'
;MNTSNGTKTPNSEYKIECDGVDRETREIGATAVCAVIFITSTLGNALVIMVVYRERRMRTIVNLLIVNVAVSDFLCTLFVIPRVITQTFTDQLAWLIGGSLGDALCKVVYFFQDITVAVSLLSLLIIASERYYAITRPVIQNTFQKTRCILLIAIIWMVACVIHAVDLYAFKLEEGAFCVHTWEPLFEDSFEAWKIQFLVHTIIFVFIPFFVITALYVTIIIRIRRMTLPEEASRRSLCLSRNRKVLRMLIAVVVAFGVCWFPFLIYHYVATFTWFNKNLEPSCSVKFFGECSLYLTFINSSINPAIYFMFSKNYRSGLNNIVWSFFTQFFRSSRKRVSRNIETPRFKPPPQDNGGVNQCQDVELQVFSFPQR
;
A
#
# COMPACT_ATOMS: atom_id res chain seq x y z
N MET A 1 71.19 -7.11 -6.89
CA MET A 1 70.34 -6.20 -6.06
C MET A 1 69.12 -5.84 -6.90
N ASN A 2 68.04 -6.63 -6.81
CA ASN A 2 66.78 -6.38 -7.49
C ASN A 2 65.74 -6.03 -6.42
N THR A 3 65.39 -4.78 -6.34
CA THR A 3 64.29 -4.30 -5.53
C THR A 3 63.04 -4.27 -6.41
N SER A 4 62.20 -5.28 -6.27
CA SER A 4 60.83 -5.32 -6.82
C SER A 4 59.91 -4.44 -5.99
N ASN A 5 59.59 -3.24 -6.51
CA ASN A 5 58.52 -2.40 -6.00
C ASN A 5 57.18 -3.05 -6.35
N GLY A 6 56.60 -3.74 -5.37
CA GLY A 6 55.19 -4.18 -5.44
C GLY A 6 54.28 -2.99 -5.20
N THR A 7 53.69 -2.48 -6.25
CA THR A 7 52.52 -1.57 -6.20
C THR A 7 51.38 -2.29 -5.54
N LYS A 8 51.12 -1.98 -4.27
CA LYS A 8 49.87 -2.38 -3.59
C LYS A 8 48.74 -1.61 -4.25
N THR A 9 47.89 -2.27 -4.95
CA THR A 9 46.57 -1.79 -5.34
C THR A 9 45.73 -1.59 -4.07
N PRO A 10 45.17 -0.38 -3.84
CA PRO A 10 44.28 -0.15 -2.71
C PRO A 10 42.85 -0.50 -3.12
N ASN A 11 42.49 -1.77 -3.13
CA ASN A 11 41.11 -2.23 -3.23
C ASN A 11 41.00 -3.65 -2.69
N SER A 12 41.26 -3.84 -1.40
CA SER A 12 40.61 -4.86 -0.63
C SER A 12 39.56 -4.14 0.23
N GLU A 13 38.37 -3.93 -0.32
CA GLU A 13 37.19 -3.62 0.45
C GLU A 13 37.10 -4.65 1.59
N TYR A 14 37.37 -4.21 2.81
CA TYR A 14 37.05 -4.93 4.02
C TYR A 14 35.52 -4.99 4.11
N LYS A 15 34.89 -5.89 3.35
CA LYS A 15 33.52 -6.32 3.63
C LYS A 15 33.58 -6.94 5.03
N ILE A 16 33.09 -6.25 6.04
CA ILE A 16 32.83 -6.84 7.36
C ILE A 16 31.77 -7.92 7.09
N GLU A 17 32.20 -9.18 6.92
CA GLU A 17 31.31 -10.33 6.97
C GLU A 17 30.69 -10.36 8.36
N CYS A 18 29.37 -10.21 8.43
CA CYS A 18 28.65 -10.26 9.69
C CYS A 18 28.53 -11.75 10.07
N ASP A 19 29.49 -12.25 10.86
CA ASP A 19 29.55 -13.62 11.38
C ASP A 19 28.39 -13.90 12.35
N GLY A 20 27.35 -14.56 11.88
CA GLY A 20 26.23 -15.00 12.74
C GLY A 20 25.26 -15.94 12.06
N VAL A 21 25.00 -15.71 10.78
CA VAL A 21 24.17 -16.57 9.95
C VAL A 21 24.87 -16.71 8.60
N ASP A 22 25.08 -17.93 8.15
CA ASP A 22 25.71 -18.19 6.87
C ASP A 22 24.92 -17.53 5.72
N ARG A 23 25.62 -17.11 4.70
CA ARG A 23 25.06 -16.36 3.56
C ARG A 23 23.88 -17.11 2.92
N GLU A 24 24.00 -18.42 2.76
CA GLU A 24 22.97 -19.27 2.14
C GLU A 24 21.67 -19.26 2.97
N THR A 25 21.74 -19.45 4.28
CA THR A 25 20.57 -19.40 5.17
C THR A 25 19.88 -18.03 5.11
N ARG A 26 20.64 -16.94 5.04
CA ARG A 26 20.08 -15.57 4.93
C ARG A 26 19.40 -15.38 3.58
N GLU A 27 19.99 -15.79 2.48
CA GLU A 27 19.42 -15.71 1.13
C GLU A 27 18.12 -16.52 1.02
N ILE A 28 18.10 -17.73 1.54
CA ILE A 28 16.92 -18.60 1.58
C ILE A 28 15.81 -17.94 2.43
N GLY A 29 16.15 -17.44 3.62
CA GLY A 29 15.21 -16.78 4.52
C GLY A 29 14.58 -15.52 3.89
N ALA A 30 15.39 -14.65 3.30
CA ALA A 30 14.94 -13.45 2.62
C ALA A 30 14.02 -13.77 1.43
N THR A 31 14.41 -14.77 0.62
CA THR A 31 13.60 -15.22 -0.52
C THR A 31 12.27 -15.80 -0.07
N ALA A 32 12.25 -16.60 0.99
CA ALA A 32 11.02 -17.16 1.54
C ALA A 32 10.07 -16.03 2.03
N VAL A 33 10.60 -15.03 2.74
CA VAL A 33 9.82 -13.86 3.17
C VAL A 33 9.25 -13.10 1.97
N CYS A 34 10.08 -12.81 0.96
CA CYS A 34 9.63 -12.15 -0.26
C CYS A 34 8.56 -12.96 -1.02
N ALA A 35 8.70 -14.28 -1.11
CA ALA A 35 7.72 -15.16 -1.75
C ALA A 35 6.36 -15.12 -1.02
N VAL A 36 6.37 -15.18 0.32
CA VAL A 36 5.16 -15.06 1.14
C VAL A 36 4.50 -13.69 0.94
N ILE A 37 5.27 -12.61 0.95
CA ILE A 37 4.77 -11.26 0.70
C ILE A 37 4.16 -11.17 -0.71
N PHE A 38 4.86 -11.68 -1.73
CA PHE A 38 4.39 -11.66 -3.11
C PHE A 38 3.05 -12.36 -3.27
N ILE A 39 2.91 -13.57 -2.72
CA ILE A 39 1.70 -14.36 -2.81
C ILE A 39 0.56 -13.68 -2.02
N THR A 40 0.80 -13.32 -0.77
CA THR A 40 -0.24 -12.76 0.10
C THR A 40 -0.72 -11.38 -0.36
N SER A 41 0.19 -10.52 -0.81
CA SER A 41 -0.15 -9.20 -1.35
C SER A 41 -0.88 -9.32 -2.69
N THR A 42 -0.37 -10.11 -3.63
CA THR A 42 -0.98 -10.28 -4.95
C THR A 42 -2.39 -10.86 -4.83
N LEU A 43 -2.56 -11.97 -4.10
CA LEU A 43 -3.87 -12.60 -3.91
C LEU A 43 -4.81 -11.73 -3.08
N GLY A 44 -4.31 -11.15 -1.99
CA GLY A 44 -5.11 -10.31 -1.10
C GLY A 44 -5.67 -9.08 -1.79
N ASN A 45 -4.84 -8.34 -2.50
CA ASN A 45 -5.26 -7.13 -3.22
C ASN A 45 -6.16 -7.46 -4.42
N ALA A 46 -5.87 -8.53 -5.18
CA ALA A 46 -6.74 -9.01 -6.23
C ALA A 46 -8.14 -9.39 -5.70
N LEU A 47 -8.23 -10.04 -4.53
CA LEU A 47 -9.50 -10.37 -3.88
C LEU A 47 -10.25 -9.11 -3.44
N VAL A 48 -9.59 -8.10 -2.88
CA VAL A 48 -10.22 -6.82 -2.53
C VAL A 48 -10.85 -6.16 -3.76
N ILE A 49 -10.10 -6.07 -4.86
CA ILE A 49 -10.59 -5.52 -6.14
C ILE A 49 -11.80 -6.32 -6.64
N MET A 50 -11.69 -7.65 -6.65
CA MET A 50 -12.74 -8.54 -7.16
C MET A 50 -14.03 -8.45 -6.33
N VAL A 51 -13.94 -8.38 -5.00
CA VAL A 51 -15.10 -8.23 -4.10
C VAL A 51 -15.86 -6.94 -4.41
N VAL A 52 -15.17 -5.80 -4.50
CA VAL A 52 -15.81 -4.50 -4.78
C VAL A 52 -16.36 -4.47 -6.22
N TYR A 53 -15.68 -5.10 -7.16
CA TYR A 53 -16.14 -5.18 -8.55
C TYR A 53 -17.44 -6.01 -8.69
N ARG A 54 -17.54 -7.16 -8.02
CA ARG A 54 -18.71 -8.05 -8.08
C ARG A 54 -19.90 -7.55 -7.26
N GLU A 55 -19.66 -7.00 -6.09
CA GLU A 55 -20.71 -6.56 -5.16
C GLU A 55 -21.08 -5.09 -5.42
N ARG A 56 -22.16 -4.86 -6.19
CA ARG A 56 -22.62 -3.49 -6.53
C ARG A 56 -22.85 -2.61 -5.29
N ARG A 57 -23.30 -3.20 -4.17
CA ARG A 57 -23.52 -2.50 -2.89
C ARG A 57 -22.23 -1.97 -2.28
N MET A 58 -21.06 -2.53 -2.65
CA MET A 58 -19.76 -2.10 -2.15
C MET A 58 -19.13 -0.97 -2.96
N ARG A 59 -19.71 -0.54 -4.07
CA ARG A 59 -19.16 0.54 -4.91
C ARG A 59 -19.41 1.93 -4.32
N THR A 60 -19.01 2.12 -3.06
CA THR A 60 -19.00 3.42 -2.36
C THR A 60 -17.68 4.14 -2.61
N ILE A 61 -17.63 5.46 -2.37
CA ILE A 61 -16.43 6.29 -2.53
C ILE A 61 -15.24 5.70 -1.76
N VAL A 62 -15.43 5.37 -0.47
CA VAL A 62 -14.39 4.77 0.36
C VAL A 62 -13.89 3.44 -0.22
N ASN A 63 -14.79 2.58 -0.66
CA ASN A 63 -14.39 1.29 -1.23
C ASN A 63 -13.71 1.45 -2.60
N LEU A 64 -14.05 2.46 -3.40
CA LEU A 64 -13.33 2.78 -4.64
C LEU A 64 -11.90 3.27 -4.34
N LEU A 65 -11.73 4.08 -3.31
CA LEU A 65 -10.40 4.50 -2.83
C LEU A 65 -9.60 3.33 -2.23
N ILE A 66 -10.26 2.41 -1.51
CA ILE A 66 -9.62 1.17 -1.05
C ILE A 66 -9.18 0.31 -2.24
N VAL A 67 -9.97 0.22 -3.31
CA VAL A 67 -9.56 -0.44 -4.56
C VAL A 67 -8.34 0.27 -5.17
N ASN A 68 -8.29 1.59 -5.13
CA ASN A 68 -7.13 2.35 -5.61
C ASN A 68 -5.85 2.01 -4.81
N VAL A 69 -5.94 1.92 -3.48
CA VAL A 69 -4.84 1.42 -2.64
C VAL A 69 -4.47 -0.02 -3.02
N ALA A 70 -5.46 -0.89 -3.21
CA ALA A 70 -5.20 -2.29 -3.59
C ALA A 70 -4.52 -2.41 -4.97
N VAL A 71 -4.87 -1.56 -5.94
CA VAL A 71 -4.18 -1.49 -7.25
C VAL A 71 -2.74 -1.03 -7.07
N SER A 72 -2.51 -0.01 -6.27
CA SER A 72 -1.18 0.51 -5.96
C SER A 72 -0.31 -0.56 -5.29
N ASP A 73 -0.81 -1.24 -4.25
CA ASP A 73 -0.11 -2.32 -3.55
C ASP A 73 0.18 -3.51 -4.48
N PHE A 74 -0.74 -3.85 -5.37
CA PHE A 74 -0.57 -4.91 -6.37
C PHE A 74 0.57 -4.57 -7.35
N LEU A 75 0.60 -3.33 -7.86
CA LEU A 75 1.65 -2.87 -8.77
C LEU A 75 3.01 -2.83 -8.06
N CYS A 76 3.08 -2.30 -6.83
CA CYS A 76 4.28 -2.33 -6.01
C CYS A 76 4.83 -3.76 -5.89
N THR A 77 3.97 -4.71 -5.51
CA THR A 77 4.35 -6.10 -5.35
C THR A 77 4.89 -6.71 -6.66
N LEU A 78 4.22 -6.42 -7.78
CA LEU A 78 4.56 -6.99 -9.09
C LEU A 78 5.93 -6.50 -9.61
N PHE A 79 6.25 -5.22 -9.41
CA PHE A 79 7.48 -4.63 -9.92
C PHE A 79 8.64 -4.72 -8.94
N VAL A 80 8.39 -4.52 -7.63
CA VAL A 80 9.46 -4.37 -6.66
C VAL A 80 9.95 -5.71 -6.09
N ILE A 81 9.03 -6.62 -5.74
CA ILE A 81 9.43 -7.87 -5.09
C ILE A 81 10.34 -8.75 -5.97
N PRO A 82 10.11 -8.94 -7.29
CA PRO A 82 11.05 -9.68 -8.13
C PRO A 82 12.45 -9.07 -8.12
N ARG A 83 12.57 -7.75 -8.15
CA ARG A 83 13.86 -7.06 -8.02
C ARG A 83 14.53 -7.36 -6.69
N VAL A 84 13.80 -7.27 -5.57
CA VAL A 84 14.34 -7.53 -4.24
C VAL A 84 14.84 -8.97 -4.12
N ILE A 85 14.12 -9.95 -4.69
CA ILE A 85 14.55 -11.35 -4.73
C ILE A 85 15.87 -11.47 -5.51
N THR A 86 15.99 -10.84 -6.69
CA THR A 86 17.25 -10.92 -7.46
C THR A 86 18.41 -10.30 -6.70
N GLN A 87 18.20 -9.18 -6.03
CA GLN A 87 19.21 -8.49 -5.24
C GLN A 87 19.63 -9.26 -3.96
N THR A 88 18.86 -10.24 -3.53
CA THR A 88 19.24 -11.12 -2.43
C THR A 88 20.40 -12.05 -2.82
N PHE A 89 20.44 -12.50 -4.08
CA PHE A 89 21.46 -13.42 -4.59
C PHE A 89 22.64 -12.72 -5.28
N THR A 90 22.52 -11.43 -5.54
CA THR A 90 23.51 -10.61 -6.22
C THR A 90 23.93 -9.43 -5.34
N ASP A 91 24.77 -8.55 -5.84
CA ASP A 91 25.02 -7.27 -5.17
C ASP A 91 23.77 -6.38 -5.19
N GLN A 92 23.58 -5.55 -4.18
CA GLN A 92 22.37 -4.72 -4.00
C GLN A 92 22.05 -3.82 -5.19
N LEU A 93 23.05 -3.42 -5.96
CA LEU A 93 22.88 -2.59 -7.15
C LEU A 93 22.88 -3.41 -8.43
N ALA A 94 23.13 -4.73 -8.38
CA ALA A 94 23.21 -5.57 -9.57
C ALA A 94 21.85 -5.68 -10.26
N TRP A 95 21.90 -5.60 -11.60
CA TRP A 95 20.75 -5.66 -12.47
C TRP A 95 20.94 -6.76 -13.52
N LEU A 96 20.04 -7.74 -13.58
CA LEU A 96 20.22 -8.93 -14.41
C LEU A 96 20.05 -8.69 -15.92
N ILE A 97 19.35 -7.63 -16.29
CA ILE A 97 19.00 -7.33 -17.69
C ILE A 97 19.83 -6.15 -18.17
N GLY A 98 20.68 -6.37 -19.17
CA GLY A 98 21.52 -5.33 -19.75
C GLY A 98 20.86 -4.59 -20.90
N GLY A 99 21.61 -3.64 -21.47
CA GLY A 99 21.20 -2.86 -22.64
C GLY A 99 20.05 -1.89 -22.40
N SER A 100 19.43 -1.41 -23.47
CA SER A 100 18.35 -0.40 -23.40
C SER A 100 17.10 -0.89 -22.66
N LEU A 101 16.79 -2.18 -22.74
CA LEU A 101 15.69 -2.77 -21.97
C LEU A 101 16.01 -2.76 -20.46
N GLY A 102 17.24 -3.09 -20.08
CA GLY A 102 17.70 -3.05 -18.70
C GLY A 102 17.65 -1.64 -18.11
N ASP A 103 18.10 -0.63 -18.86
CA ASP A 103 18.01 0.77 -18.44
C ASP A 103 16.56 1.23 -18.26
N ALA A 104 15.68 0.88 -19.20
CA ALA A 104 14.25 1.19 -19.07
C ALA A 104 13.61 0.52 -17.83
N LEU A 105 13.92 -0.76 -17.58
CA LEU A 105 13.41 -1.48 -16.42
C LEU A 105 13.99 -0.95 -15.11
N CYS A 106 15.28 -0.60 -15.06
CA CYS A 106 15.90 0.06 -13.91
C CYS A 106 15.10 1.31 -13.51
N LYS A 107 14.84 2.22 -14.44
CA LYS A 107 14.06 3.44 -14.22
C LYS A 107 12.62 3.17 -13.79
N VAL A 108 11.94 2.31 -14.54
CA VAL A 108 10.50 2.05 -14.36
C VAL A 108 10.22 1.36 -13.01
N VAL A 109 11.06 0.42 -12.58
CA VAL A 109 10.83 -0.31 -11.32
C VAL A 109 10.96 0.61 -10.10
N TYR A 110 11.99 1.47 -10.05
CA TYR A 110 12.13 2.45 -8.96
C TYR A 110 11.04 3.52 -9.01
N PHE A 111 10.71 4.03 -10.19
CA PHE A 111 9.58 4.93 -10.37
C PHE A 111 8.28 4.34 -9.83
N PHE A 112 7.94 3.08 -10.16
CA PHE A 112 6.75 2.41 -9.61
C PHE A 112 6.84 2.19 -8.10
N GLN A 113 8.02 1.92 -7.56
CA GLN A 113 8.21 1.80 -6.11
C GLN A 113 7.74 3.07 -5.40
N ASP A 114 8.16 4.24 -5.87
CA ASP A 114 7.93 5.51 -5.18
C ASP A 114 6.52 6.06 -5.41
N ILE A 115 6.00 6.00 -6.66
CA ILE A 115 4.63 6.45 -6.92
C ILE A 115 3.58 5.63 -6.19
N THR A 116 3.79 4.32 -6.01
CA THR A 116 2.79 3.47 -5.34
C THR A 116 2.64 3.81 -3.86
N VAL A 117 3.71 4.22 -3.20
CA VAL A 117 3.67 4.72 -1.81
C VAL A 117 2.89 6.03 -1.74
N ALA A 118 3.20 6.98 -2.62
CA ALA A 118 2.50 8.26 -2.69
C ALA A 118 1.00 8.08 -2.97
N VAL A 119 0.64 7.23 -3.95
CA VAL A 119 -0.76 6.93 -4.29
C VAL A 119 -1.50 6.32 -3.11
N SER A 120 -0.90 5.38 -2.38
CA SER A 120 -1.53 4.75 -1.21
C SER A 120 -1.80 5.78 -0.11
N LEU A 121 -0.82 6.61 0.26
CA LEU A 121 -0.99 7.62 1.32
C LEU A 121 -1.96 8.73 0.95
N LEU A 122 -1.89 9.25 -0.27
CA LEU A 122 -2.85 10.25 -0.74
C LEU A 122 -4.28 9.69 -0.80
N SER A 123 -4.44 8.40 -1.15
CA SER A 123 -5.75 7.74 -1.10
C SER A 123 -6.28 7.63 0.33
N LEU A 124 -5.43 7.26 1.29
CA LEU A 124 -5.80 7.22 2.71
C LEU A 124 -6.15 8.61 3.25
N LEU A 125 -5.45 9.65 2.81
CA LEU A 125 -5.76 11.04 3.17
C LEU A 125 -7.15 11.44 2.68
N ILE A 126 -7.51 11.11 1.44
CA ILE A 126 -8.85 11.40 0.89
C ILE A 126 -9.93 10.58 1.61
N ILE A 127 -9.66 9.30 1.95
CA ILE A 127 -10.57 8.48 2.76
C ILE A 127 -10.80 9.13 4.12
N ALA A 128 -9.75 9.57 4.81
CA ALA A 128 -9.86 10.23 6.12
C ALA A 128 -10.66 11.53 6.03
N SER A 129 -10.41 12.33 5.00
CA SER A 129 -11.13 13.58 4.74
C SER A 129 -12.61 13.33 4.45
N GLU A 130 -12.93 12.35 3.61
CA GLU A 130 -14.30 11.95 3.29
C GLU A 130 -15.05 11.50 4.55
N ARG A 131 -14.41 10.65 5.38
CA ARG A 131 -14.99 10.22 6.66
C ARG A 131 -15.19 11.39 7.64
N TYR A 132 -14.26 12.33 7.69
CA TYR A 132 -14.39 13.53 8.50
C TYR A 132 -15.63 14.35 8.09
N TYR A 133 -15.81 14.65 6.80
CA TYR A 133 -16.98 15.38 6.31
C TYR A 133 -18.27 14.61 6.53
N ALA A 134 -18.29 13.31 6.29
CA ALA A 134 -19.47 12.46 6.51
C ALA A 134 -19.97 12.48 7.96
N ILE A 135 -19.07 12.61 8.94
CA ILE A 135 -19.40 12.59 10.37
C ILE A 135 -19.67 13.99 10.92
N THR A 136 -18.93 15.02 10.44
CA THR A 136 -19.01 16.38 11.00
C THR A 136 -19.98 17.29 10.29
N ARG A 137 -20.21 17.08 8.97
CA ARG A 137 -21.05 17.93 8.11
C ARG A 137 -21.89 17.09 7.15
N PRO A 138 -22.90 16.35 7.65
CA PRO A 138 -23.69 15.43 6.82
C PRO A 138 -24.43 16.10 5.65
N VAL A 139 -24.82 17.38 5.79
CA VAL A 139 -25.50 18.15 4.72
C VAL A 139 -24.62 18.33 3.46
N ILE A 140 -23.31 18.34 3.61
CA ILE A 140 -22.36 18.52 2.48
C ILE A 140 -22.08 17.19 1.75
N GLN A 141 -22.45 16.04 2.33
CA GLN A 141 -22.14 14.71 1.82
C GLN A 141 -22.72 14.44 0.42
N ASN A 142 -23.85 15.03 0.06
CA ASN A 142 -24.44 14.91 -1.29
C ASN A 142 -23.55 15.50 -2.41
N THR A 143 -22.47 16.17 -2.04
CA THR A 143 -21.55 16.82 -2.99
C THR A 143 -20.49 15.84 -3.54
N PHE A 144 -20.25 14.71 -2.89
CA PHE A 144 -19.27 13.69 -3.34
C PHE A 144 -19.94 12.65 -4.25
N GLN A 145 -20.09 12.97 -5.53
CA GLN A 145 -20.55 12.04 -6.55
C GLN A 145 -19.41 11.08 -6.96
N LYS A 146 -19.78 9.88 -7.45
CA LYS A 146 -18.79 8.88 -7.95
C LYS A 146 -17.84 9.44 -9.01
N THR A 147 -18.32 10.32 -9.87
CA THR A 147 -17.52 11.00 -10.89
C THR A 147 -16.39 11.82 -10.28
N ARG A 148 -16.64 12.53 -9.17
CA ARG A 148 -15.60 13.26 -8.44
C ARG A 148 -14.58 12.34 -7.81
N CYS A 149 -14.98 11.16 -7.32
CA CYS A 149 -14.06 10.17 -6.80
C CYS A 149 -13.09 9.66 -7.89
N ILE A 150 -13.58 9.37 -9.08
CA ILE A 150 -12.74 8.94 -10.21
C ILE A 150 -11.77 10.07 -10.62
N LEU A 151 -12.25 11.32 -10.66
CA LEU A 151 -11.40 12.46 -10.93
C LEU A 151 -10.31 12.64 -9.86
N LEU A 152 -10.64 12.48 -8.58
CA LEU A 152 -9.67 12.54 -7.48
C LEU A 152 -8.62 11.43 -7.61
N ILE A 153 -9.02 10.21 -7.95
CA ILE A 153 -8.10 9.09 -8.22
C ILE A 153 -7.15 9.46 -9.37
N ALA A 154 -7.67 9.99 -10.47
CA ALA A 154 -6.85 10.43 -11.60
C ALA A 154 -5.85 11.52 -11.19
N ILE A 155 -6.29 12.50 -10.38
CA ILE A 155 -5.43 13.56 -9.85
C ILE A 155 -4.34 12.97 -8.94
N ILE A 156 -4.65 12.01 -8.05
CA ILE A 156 -3.66 11.35 -7.19
C ILE A 156 -2.56 10.72 -8.05
N TRP A 157 -2.92 9.91 -9.06
CA TRP A 157 -1.94 9.28 -9.95
C TRP A 157 -1.14 10.31 -10.72
N MET A 158 -1.79 11.33 -11.27
CA MET A 158 -1.11 12.40 -12.02
C MET A 158 -0.09 13.14 -11.13
N VAL A 159 -0.48 13.53 -9.92
CA VAL A 159 0.43 14.22 -8.96
C VAL A 159 1.59 13.32 -8.59
N ALA A 160 1.34 12.04 -8.25
CA ALA A 160 2.39 11.09 -7.94
C ALA A 160 3.36 10.90 -9.12
N CYS A 161 2.84 10.69 -10.34
CA CYS A 161 3.66 10.51 -11.54
C CYS A 161 4.49 11.76 -11.87
N VAL A 162 3.93 12.96 -11.79
CA VAL A 162 4.64 14.20 -12.13
C VAL A 162 5.80 14.45 -11.16
N ILE A 163 5.57 14.27 -9.86
CA ILE A 163 6.59 14.55 -8.85
C ILE A 163 7.69 13.49 -8.87
N HIS A 164 7.34 12.22 -9.04
CA HIS A 164 8.33 11.13 -9.13
C HIS A 164 8.89 10.92 -10.55
N ALA A 165 8.48 11.70 -11.56
CA ALA A 165 9.07 11.63 -12.90
C ALA A 165 10.60 11.88 -12.89
N VAL A 166 11.09 12.56 -11.87
CA VAL A 166 12.52 12.78 -11.64
C VAL A 166 13.30 11.46 -11.48
N ASP A 167 12.68 10.40 -10.96
CA ASP A 167 13.31 9.09 -10.79
C ASP A 167 13.64 8.45 -12.14
N LEU A 168 12.83 8.72 -13.18
CA LEU A 168 13.11 8.27 -14.55
C LEU A 168 14.37 8.91 -15.15
N TYR A 169 14.79 10.06 -14.61
CA TYR A 169 16.05 10.71 -14.97
C TYR A 169 17.20 10.22 -14.10
N ALA A 170 16.99 10.16 -12.77
CA ALA A 170 18.02 9.91 -11.78
C ALA A 170 18.51 8.46 -11.74
N PHE A 171 17.65 7.46 -12.07
CA PHE A 171 18.08 6.08 -12.17
C PHE A 171 18.65 5.77 -13.54
N LYS A 172 19.85 5.16 -13.58
CA LYS A 172 20.57 4.80 -14.80
C LYS A 172 21.21 3.43 -14.64
N LEU A 173 21.27 2.69 -15.74
CA LEU A 173 22.03 1.45 -15.81
C LEU A 173 23.47 1.77 -16.26
N GLU A 174 24.42 1.60 -15.35
CA GLU A 174 25.85 1.79 -15.65
C GLU A 174 26.49 0.53 -16.26
N GLU A 175 27.69 0.71 -16.85
CA GLU A 175 28.51 -0.38 -17.38
C GLU A 175 28.80 -1.41 -16.27
N GLY A 176 28.53 -2.69 -16.55
CA GLY A 176 28.61 -3.77 -15.57
C GLY A 176 27.26 -4.21 -14.99
N ALA A 177 26.15 -3.69 -15.51
CA ALA A 177 24.78 -4.03 -15.10
C ALA A 177 24.48 -3.64 -13.64
N PHE A 178 24.79 -2.41 -13.26
CA PHE A 178 24.41 -1.80 -11.97
C PHE A 178 23.36 -0.72 -12.18
N CYS A 179 22.23 -0.83 -11.51
CA CYS A 179 21.20 0.20 -11.52
C CYS A 179 21.49 1.19 -10.39
N VAL A 180 22.02 2.35 -10.75
CA VAL A 180 22.48 3.38 -9.81
C VAL A 180 21.59 4.61 -9.85
N HIS A 181 21.54 5.32 -8.72
CA HIS A 181 20.88 6.61 -8.61
C HIS A 181 21.96 7.70 -8.75
N THR A 182 21.89 8.51 -9.81
CA THR A 182 22.84 9.59 -10.04
C THR A 182 22.17 10.83 -10.63
N TRP A 183 22.61 11.98 -10.19
CA TRP A 183 22.14 13.28 -10.66
C TRP A 183 23.05 13.92 -11.72
N GLU A 184 24.13 13.23 -12.08
CA GLU A 184 25.04 13.73 -13.13
C GLU A 184 24.35 13.77 -14.50
N PRO A 185 24.65 14.77 -15.31
CA PRO A 185 25.54 15.92 -15.09
C PRO A 185 24.85 17.17 -14.49
N LEU A 186 23.60 17.08 -13.99
CA LEU A 186 22.87 18.26 -13.50
C LEU A 186 23.44 18.81 -12.20
N PHE A 187 23.95 17.93 -11.33
CA PHE A 187 24.56 18.29 -10.04
C PHE A 187 25.89 17.59 -9.91
N GLU A 188 26.93 18.33 -9.49
CA GLU A 188 28.27 17.81 -9.24
C GLU A 188 28.30 16.83 -8.06
N ASP A 189 27.52 17.10 -7.02
CA ASP A 189 27.35 16.21 -5.86
C ASP A 189 26.01 15.48 -5.94
N SER A 190 26.03 14.31 -6.56
CA SER A 190 24.85 13.44 -6.68
C SER A 190 24.32 12.96 -5.34
N PHE A 191 25.19 12.81 -4.33
CA PHE A 191 24.77 12.35 -2.99
C PHE A 191 24.01 13.44 -2.24
N GLU A 192 24.46 14.69 -2.28
CA GLU A 192 23.74 15.82 -1.69
C GLU A 192 22.38 16.03 -2.40
N ALA A 193 22.34 15.95 -3.71
CA ALA A 193 21.09 16.06 -4.48
C ALA A 193 20.11 14.94 -4.09
N TRP A 194 20.59 13.70 -3.96
CA TRP A 194 19.77 12.57 -3.51
C TRP A 194 19.25 12.77 -2.06
N LYS A 195 20.07 13.28 -1.15
CA LYS A 195 19.63 13.58 0.23
C LYS A 195 18.48 14.59 0.25
N ILE A 196 18.58 15.64 -0.54
CA ILE A 196 17.54 16.67 -0.63
C ILE A 196 16.26 16.05 -1.23
N GLN A 197 16.36 15.27 -2.31
CA GLN A 197 15.23 14.57 -2.91
C GLN A 197 14.56 13.66 -1.89
N PHE A 198 15.30 12.81 -1.20
CA PHE A 198 14.80 11.88 -0.19
C PHE A 198 14.07 12.62 0.94
N LEU A 199 14.66 13.72 1.45
CA LEU A 199 14.06 14.56 2.50
C LEU A 199 12.73 15.16 2.02
N VAL A 200 12.72 15.79 0.84
CA VAL A 200 11.54 16.45 0.29
C VAL A 200 10.41 15.43 0.04
N HIS A 201 10.71 14.29 -0.59
CA HIS A 201 9.73 13.24 -0.85
C HIS A 201 9.15 12.68 0.46
N THR A 202 10.00 12.39 1.46
CA THR A 202 9.54 11.86 2.74
C THR A 202 8.66 12.86 3.49
N ILE A 203 9.01 14.15 3.50
CA ILE A 203 8.18 15.18 4.15
C ILE A 203 6.84 15.31 3.45
N ILE A 204 6.82 15.46 2.11
CA ILE A 204 5.60 15.75 1.35
C ILE A 204 4.68 14.55 1.28
N PHE A 205 5.21 13.35 1.03
CA PHE A 205 4.38 12.17 0.76
C PHE A 205 4.19 11.26 1.97
N VAL A 206 5.00 11.36 3.02
CA VAL A 206 4.84 10.51 4.20
C VAL A 206 4.45 11.33 5.42
N PHE A 207 5.28 12.26 5.87
CA PHE A 207 5.04 12.94 7.13
C PHE A 207 3.79 13.84 7.09
N ILE A 208 3.67 14.71 6.09
CA ILE A 208 2.49 15.61 5.99
C ILE A 208 1.19 14.83 5.91
N PRO A 209 1.00 13.86 4.96
CA PRO A 209 -0.23 13.07 4.92
C PRO A 209 -0.48 12.30 6.22
N PHE A 210 0.52 11.67 6.80
CA PHE A 210 0.38 10.90 8.03
C PHE A 210 -0.11 11.75 9.22
N PHE A 211 0.46 12.94 9.42
CA PHE A 211 0.03 13.86 10.47
C PHE A 211 -1.38 14.38 10.23
N VAL A 212 -1.71 14.75 8.99
CA VAL A 212 -3.06 15.22 8.64
C VAL A 212 -4.11 14.11 8.84
N ILE A 213 -3.83 12.89 8.40
CA ILE A 213 -4.71 11.72 8.59
C ILE A 213 -4.93 11.47 10.10
N THR A 214 -3.86 11.51 10.89
CA THR A 214 -3.92 11.30 12.34
C THR A 214 -4.77 12.39 13.00
N ALA A 215 -4.57 13.66 12.66
CA ALA A 215 -5.36 14.78 13.18
C ALA A 215 -6.86 14.65 12.82
N LEU A 216 -7.17 14.26 11.58
CA LEU A 216 -8.54 13.99 11.16
C LEU A 216 -9.19 12.88 11.97
N TYR A 217 -8.51 11.74 12.18
CA TYR A 217 -9.07 10.64 12.96
C TYR A 217 -9.23 10.98 14.44
N VAL A 218 -8.29 11.69 15.06
CA VAL A 218 -8.43 12.20 16.43
C VAL A 218 -9.67 13.10 16.52
N THR A 219 -9.85 14.02 15.59
CA THR A 219 -11.02 14.92 15.56
C THR A 219 -12.32 14.14 15.39
N ILE A 220 -12.36 13.14 14.51
CA ILE A 220 -13.52 12.25 14.34
C ILE A 220 -13.85 11.51 15.63
N ILE A 221 -12.85 10.96 16.32
CA ILE A 221 -13.04 10.23 17.58
C ILE A 221 -13.63 11.15 18.65
N ILE A 222 -13.06 12.35 18.82
CA ILE A 222 -13.56 13.35 19.77
C ILE A 222 -15.02 13.70 19.45
N ARG A 223 -15.33 13.93 18.17
CA ARG A 223 -16.68 14.26 17.74
C ARG A 223 -17.69 13.16 18.03
N ILE A 224 -17.34 11.90 17.70
CA ILE A 224 -18.19 10.74 17.97
C ILE A 224 -18.42 10.56 19.49
N ARG A 225 -17.40 10.79 20.33
CA ARG A 225 -17.55 10.71 21.80
C ARG A 225 -18.50 11.78 22.34
N ARG A 226 -18.48 13.00 21.77
CA ARG A 226 -19.37 14.10 22.21
C ARG A 226 -20.82 13.93 21.73
N MET A 227 -21.07 13.13 20.68
CA MET A 227 -22.42 12.88 20.15
C MET A 227 -23.21 11.80 20.92
N THR A 228 -22.65 11.15 21.94
CA THR A 228 -23.33 10.12 22.74
C THR A 228 -24.18 10.77 23.85
N LEU A 229 -25.26 11.50 23.50
CA LEU A 229 -26.28 11.96 24.44
C LEU A 229 -27.57 11.16 24.30
N PRO A 230 -28.39 11.03 25.37
CA PRO A 230 -29.23 9.84 25.62
C PRO A 230 -30.56 9.68 24.87
N GLU A 231 -31.12 10.67 24.20
CA GLU A 231 -32.57 10.71 23.98
C GLU A 231 -33.13 10.35 22.60
N GLU A 232 -32.32 10.20 21.56
CA GLU A 232 -32.80 9.74 20.23
C GLU A 232 -32.12 8.43 19.77
N ALA A 233 -32.20 7.43 20.63
CA ALA A 233 -31.15 6.39 20.68
C ALA A 233 -31.16 5.31 19.58
N SER A 234 -32.32 4.94 18.96
CA SER A 234 -32.35 3.65 18.26
C SER A 234 -31.77 3.66 16.83
N ARG A 235 -32.17 4.57 15.96
CA ARG A 235 -31.68 4.61 14.57
C ARG A 235 -30.30 5.28 14.46
N ARG A 236 -30.08 6.34 15.23
CA ARG A 236 -28.80 7.06 15.28
C ARG A 236 -27.69 6.20 15.84
N SER A 237 -27.98 5.32 16.80
CA SER A 237 -27.02 4.38 17.40
C SER A 237 -26.52 3.33 16.41
N LEU A 238 -27.38 2.81 15.52
CA LEU A 238 -27.00 1.86 14.48
C LEU A 238 -26.07 2.48 13.44
N CYS A 239 -26.34 3.70 13.00
CA CYS A 239 -25.49 4.44 12.07
C CYS A 239 -24.11 4.77 12.68
N LEU A 240 -24.09 5.22 13.95
CA LEU A 240 -22.87 5.47 14.71
C LEU A 240 -22.05 4.18 14.92
N SER A 241 -22.72 3.05 15.23
CA SER A 241 -22.05 1.75 15.36
C SER A 241 -21.38 1.30 14.06
N ARG A 242 -22.05 1.49 12.92
CA ARG A 242 -21.49 1.19 11.60
C ARG A 242 -20.27 2.09 11.29
N ASN A 243 -20.39 3.39 11.52
CA ASN A 243 -19.30 4.34 11.30
C ASN A 243 -18.10 4.05 12.20
N ARG A 244 -18.30 3.66 13.47
CA ARG A 244 -17.22 3.24 14.40
C ARG A 244 -16.46 2.00 13.91
N LYS A 245 -17.13 1.04 13.25
CA LYS A 245 -16.47 -0.16 12.69
C LYS A 245 -15.59 0.19 11.51
N VAL A 246 -16.10 1.01 10.59
CA VAL A 246 -15.30 1.50 9.45
C VAL A 246 -14.12 2.34 9.94
N LEU A 247 -14.33 3.23 10.91
CA LEU A 247 -13.27 4.04 11.48
C LEU A 247 -12.16 3.20 12.12
N ARG A 248 -12.53 2.15 12.90
CA ARG A 248 -11.52 1.23 13.47
C ARG A 248 -10.69 0.54 12.41
N MET A 249 -11.30 0.10 11.32
CA MET A 249 -10.61 -0.50 10.17
C MET A 249 -9.59 0.50 9.57
N LEU A 250 -10.02 1.73 9.34
CA LEU A 250 -9.16 2.76 8.74
C LEU A 250 -8.01 3.18 9.68
N ILE A 251 -8.27 3.28 10.98
CA ILE A 251 -7.22 3.52 12.00
C ILE A 251 -6.21 2.37 12.00
N ALA A 252 -6.68 1.11 11.93
CA ALA A 252 -5.79 -0.04 11.88
C ALA A 252 -4.85 0.00 10.66
N VAL A 253 -5.35 0.46 9.49
CA VAL A 253 -4.52 0.65 8.27
C VAL A 253 -3.43 1.70 8.51
N VAL A 254 -3.77 2.84 9.11
CA VAL A 254 -2.79 3.92 9.37
C VAL A 254 -1.76 3.50 10.42
N VAL A 255 -2.18 2.80 11.47
CA VAL A 255 -1.25 2.25 12.47
C VAL A 255 -0.31 1.23 11.84
N ALA A 256 -0.86 0.32 11.01
CA ALA A 256 -0.04 -0.67 10.29
C ALA A 256 0.97 0.01 9.36
N PHE A 257 0.54 1.05 8.65
CA PHE A 257 1.45 1.86 7.82
C PHE A 257 2.59 2.44 8.66
N GLY A 258 2.29 3.09 9.79
CA GLY A 258 3.33 3.66 10.68
C GLY A 258 4.29 2.59 11.19
N VAL A 259 3.79 1.45 11.66
CA VAL A 259 4.62 0.34 12.16
C VAL A 259 5.54 -0.23 11.06
N CYS A 260 5.04 -0.30 9.83
CA CYS A 260 5.81 -0.83 8.71
C CYS A 260 6.85 0.16 8.14
N TRP A 261 6.54 1.46 8.14
CA TRP A 261 7.39 2.45 7.47
C TRP A 261 8.37 3.18 8.39
N PHE A 262 7.99 3.49 9.65
CA PHE A 262 8.88 4.26 10.53
C PHE A 262 10.22 3.59 10.83
N PRO A 263 10.33 2.27 11.06
CA PRO A 263 11.63 1.62 11.25
C PRO A 263 12.57 1.85 10.05
N PHE A 264 12.05 1.69 8.83
CA PHE A 264 12.80 1.92 7.59
C PHE A 264 13.24 3.39 7.45
N LEU A 265 12.33 4.33 7.69
CA LEU A 265 12.65 5.76 7.62
C LEU A 265 13.71 6.14 8.64
N ILE A 266 13.58 5.69 9.89
CA ILE A 266 14.58 5.96 10.95
C ILE A 266 15.94 5.41 10.52
N TYR A 267 16.01 4.17 10.04
CA TYR A 267 17.26 3.59 9.56
C TYR A 267 17.87 4.41 8.43
N HIS A 268 17.09 4.76 7.41
CA HIS A 268 17.58 5.52 6.27
C HIS A 268 18.00 6.95 6.62
N TYR A 269 17.29 7.64 7.52
CA TYR A 269 17.71 8.95 8.00
C TYR A 269 19.04 8.86 8.75
N VAL A 270 19.18 7.92 9.67
CA VAL A 270 20.44 7.73 10.42
C VAL A 270 21.57 7.33 9.46
N ALA A 271 21.31 6.42 8.52
CA ALA A 271 22.32 6.02 7.53
C ALA A 271 22.79 7.22 6.70
N THR A 272 21.85 7.97 6.13
CA THR A 272 22.14 9.09 5.23
C THR A 272 22.86 10.24 5.93
N PHE A 273 22.37 10.67 7.09
CA PHE A 273 22.86 11.90 7.74
C PHE A 273 23.99 11.66 8.74
N THR A 274 24.23 10.41 9.17
CA THR A 274 25.33 10.13 10.12
C THR A 274 26.42 9.25 9.54
N TRP A 275 26.07 8.07 8.99
CA TRP A 275 27.10 7.10 8.60
C TRP A 275 27.73 7.45 7.27
N PHE A 276 26.95 7.64 6.22
CA PHE A 276 27.48 8.02 4.90
C PHE A 276 28.21 9.37 4.94
N ASN A 277 27.68 10.33 5.69
CA ASN A 277 28.28 11.65 5.80
C ASN A 277 29.64 11.64 6.53
N LYS A 278 29.88 10.65 7.40
CA LYS A 278 31.10 10.52 8.20
C LYS A 278 31.99 9.34 7.75
N ASN A 279 31.66 8.67 6.66
CA ASN A 279 32.31 7.43 6.21
C ASN A 279 32.41 6.38 7.34
N LEU A 280 31.36 6.26 8.16
CA LEU A 280 31.28 5.29 9.24
C LEU A 280 30.55 4.04 8.78
N GLU A 281 31.13 2.88 9.07
CA GLU A 281 30.48 1.60 8.82
C GLU A 281 29.54 1.23 9.98
N PRO A 282 28.24 0.96 9.72
CA PRO A 282 27.31 0.51 10.76
C PRO A 282 27.65 -0.92 11.21
N SER A 283 27.40 -1.21 12.50
CA SER A 283 27.55 -2.58 13.04
C SER A 283 26.63 -3.57 12.35
N CYS A 284 26.96 -4.87 12.43
CA CYS A 284 26.16 -5.94 11.83
C CYS A 284 24.71 -5.96 12.31
N SER A 285 24.47 -5.73 13.59
CA SER A 285 23.11 -5.65 14.14
C SER A 285 22.31 -4.52 13.52
N VAL A 286 22.95 -3.41 13.20
CA VAL A 286 22.29 -2.26 12.56
C VAL A 286 22.02 -2.53 11.09
N LYS A 287 22.95 -3.18 10.37
CA LYS A 287 22.73 -3.63 8.98
C LYS A 287 21.55 -4.60 8.92
N PHE A 288 21.50 -5.59 9.82
CA PHE A 288 20.38 -6.53 9.94
C PHE A 288 19.06 -5.83 10.25
N PHE A 289 19.05 -4.86 11.16
CA PHE A 289 17.86 -4.02 11.43
C PHE A 289 17.38 -3.29 10.16
N GLY A 290 18.31 -2.75 9.37
CA GLY A 290 18.00 -2.11 8.09
C GLY A 290 17.31 -3.07 7.11
N GLU A 291 17.85 -4.26 6.94
CA GLU A 291 17.26 -5.32 6.10
C GLU A 291 15.85 -5.70 6.59
N CYS A 292 15.68 -5.98 7.88
CA CYS A 292 14.37 -6.29 8.45
C CYS A 292 13.37 -5.14 8.25
N SER A 293 13.81 -3.90 8.42
CA SER A 293 12.97 -2.71 8.25
C SER A 293 12.51 -2.54 6.80
N LEU A 294 13.33 -2.89 5.83
CA LEU A 294 12.97 -2.91 4.41
C LEU A 294 11.84 -3.92 4.14
N TYR A 295 11.96 -5.16 4.65
CA TYR A 295 10.90 -6.16 4.49
C TYR A 295 9.58 -5.72 5.14
N LEU A 296 9.62 -5.00 6.26
CA LEU A 296 8.42 -4.43 6.88
C LEU A 296 7.67 -3.50 5.93
N THR A 297 8.37 -2.69 5.12
CA THR A 297 7.70 -1.82 4.14
C THR A 297 6.94 -2.61 3.09
N PHE A 298 7.46 -3.76 2.65
CA PHE A 298 6.77 -4.63 1.69
C PHE A 298 5.61 -5.40 2.34
N ILE A 299 5.73 -5.80 3.60
CA ILE A 299 4.64 -6.42 4.37
C ILE A 299 3.42 -5.49 4.45
N ASN A 300 3.61 -4.18 4.44
CA ASN A 300 2.52 -3.19 4.41
C ASN A 300 1.50 -3.47 3.30
N SER A 301 1.94 -3.83 2.11
CA SER A 301 1.05 -4.15 0.98
C SER A 301 0.22 -5.43 1.22
N SER A 302 0.70 -6.36 2.04
CA SER A 302 -0.01 -7.60 2.40
C SER A 302 -0.98 -7.41 3.56
N ILE A 303 -0.72 -6.46 4.47
CA ILE A 303 -1.53 -6.22 5.67
C ILE A 303 -2.87 -5.56 5.31
N ASN A 304 -2.91 -4.67 4.31
CA ASN A 304 -4.11 -3.94 3.93
C ASN A 304 -5.32 -4.86 3.64
N PRO A 305 -5.23 -5.86 2.76
CA PRO A 305 -6.29 -6.84 2.55
C PRO A 305 -6.71 -7.58 3.83
N ALA A 306 -5.74 -8.01 4.65
CA ALA A 306 -6.01 -8.71 5.89
C ALA A 306 -6.86 -7.86 6.84
N ILE A 307 -6.53 -6.58 7.02
CA ILE A 307 -7.32 -5.65 7.82
C ILE A 307 -8.74 -5.51 7.27
N TYR A 308 -8.92 -5.35 5.95
CA TYR A 308 -10.25 -5.21 5.35
C TYR A 308 -11.11 -6.45 5.60
N PHE A 309 -10.56 -7.66 5.43
CA PHE A 309 -11.28 -8.91 5.70
C PHE A 309 -11.53 -9.14 7.19
N MET A 310 -10.63 -8.74 8.08
CA MET A 310 -10.83 -8.87 9.54
C MET A 310 -11.93 -7.94 10.05
N PHE A 311 -11.90 -6.66 9.68
CA PHE A 311 -12.78 -5.66 10.30
C PHE A 311 -14.12 -5.48 9.59
N SER A 312 -14.24 -5.83 8.30
CA SER A 312 -15.44 -5.58 7.50
C SER A 312 -16.22 -6.87 7.20
N LYS A 313 -17.45 -6.95 7.69
CA LYS A 313 -18.38 -8.05 7.35
C LYS A 313 -18.70 -8.09 5.86
N ASN A 314 -18.76 -6.92 5.21
CA ASN A 314 -19.07 -6.83 3.79
C ASN A 314 -17.98 -7.47 2.92
N TYR A 315 -16.69 -7.24 3.24
CA TYR A 315 -15.57 -7.88 2.55
C TYR A 315 -15.59 -9.40 2.76
N ARG A 316 -15.84 -9.88 3.99
CA ARG A 316 -15.96 -11.33 4.28
C ARG A 316 -17.14 -11.97 3.51
N SER A 317 -18.31 -11.33 3.53
CA SER A 317 -19.47 -11.82 2.80
C SER A 317 -19.21 -11.87 1.29
N GLY A 318 -18.61 -10.82 0.73
CA GLY A 318 -18.22 -10.78 -0.68
C GLY A 318 -17.21 -11.87 -1.04
N LEU A 319 -16.22 -12.13 -0.19
CA LEU A 319 -15.27 -13.22 -0.37
C LEU A 319 -15.97 -14.59 -0.37
N ASN A 320 -16.86 -14.83 0.61
CA ASN A 320 -17.63 -16.08 0.67
C ASN A 320 -18.47 -16.28 -0.58
N ASN A 321 -19.11 -15.23 -1.10
CA ASN A 321 -19.89 -15.28 -2.34
C ASN A 321 -19.02 -15.64 -3.55
N ILE A 322 -17.79 -15.10 -3.61
CA ILE A 322 -16.84 -15.40 -4.67
C ILE A 322 -16.43 -16.88 -4.58
N VAL A 323 -15.97 -17.32 -3.41
CA VAL A 323 -15.53 -18.70 -3.17
C VAL A 323 -16.65 -19.67 -3.51
N TRP A 324 -17.88 -19.42 -3.01
CA TRP A 324 -19.04 -20.25 -3.31
C TRP A 324 -19.37 -20.29 -4.80
N SER A 325 -19.29 -19.16 -5.50
CA SER A 325 -19.49 -19.08 -6.95
C SER A 325 -18.45 -19.92 -7.71
N PHE A 326 -17.18 -19.90 -7.31
CA PHE A 326 -16.14 -20.75 -7.90
C PHE A 326 -16.40 -22.24 -7.65
N PHE A 327 -16.74 -22.62 -6.42
CA PHE A 327 -17.08 -24.01 -6.08
C PHE A 327 -18.28 -24.52 -6.89
N THR A 328 -19.37 -23.73 -6.95
CA THR A 328 -20.56 -24.13 -7.70
C THR A 328 -20.30 -24.22 -9.19
N GLN A 329 -19.46 -23.34 -9.75
CA GLN A 329 -19.09 -23.38 -11.15
C GLN A 329 -18.16 -24.55 -11.48
N PHE A 330 -17.21 -24.86 -10.60
CA PHE A 330 -16.32 -26.00 -10.71
C PHE A 330 -17.10 -27.33 -10.67
N PHE A 331 -18.00 -27.50 -9.72
CA PHE A 331 -18.83 -28.70 -9.62
C PHE A 331 -19.88 -28.80 -10.74
N ARG A 332 -20.42 -27.68 -11.25
CA ARG A 332 -21.28 -27.68 -12.46
C ARG A 332 -20.52 -28.09 -13.70
N SER A 333 -19.29 -27.65 -13.85
CA SER A 333 -18.42 -28.03 -14.98
C SER A 333 -18.09 -29.52 -14.93
N SER A 334 -17.79 -30.05 -13.74
CA SER A 334 -17.56 -31.48 -13.52
C SER A 334 -18.86 -32.32 -13.78
N ARG A 335 -20.02 -31.84 -13.32
CA ARG A 335 -21.31 -32.50 -13.62
C ARG A 335 -21.70 -32.45 -15.10
N LYS A 336 -21.43 -31.35 -15.81
CA LYS A 336 -21.72 -31.30 -17.28
C LYS A 336 -20.85 -32.27 -18.08
N ARG A 337 -19.69 -32.69 -17.59
CA ARG A 337 -18.91 -33.79 -18.18
C ARG A 337 -19.56 -35.17 -17.94
N VAL A 338 -20.28 -35.34 -16.83
CA VAL A 338 -20.89 -36.62 -16.44
C VAL A 338 -22.35 -36.74 -16.89
N SER A 339 -23.09 -35.62 -17.04
CA SER A 339 -24.54 -35.62 -17.35
C SER A 339 -24.83 -35.11 -18.75
N ARG A 340 -24.36 -35.79 -19.78
CA ARG A 340 -24.97 -35.72 -21.12
C ARG A 340 -26.27 -36.55 -21.24
N ASN A 341 -26.73 -37.19 -20.17
CA ASN A 341 -27.86 -38.13 -20.24
C ASN A 341 -28.76 -38.16 -18.99
N ILE A 342 -29.21 -37.03 -18.40
CA ILE A 342 -30.40 -37.05 -17.51
C ILE A 342 -30.90 -35.61 -17.34
N GLU A 343 -32.14 -35.36 -17.78
CA GLU A 343 -32.93 -34.14 -17.50
C GLU A 343 -33.41 -34.13 -16.04
N THR A 344 -33.26 -33.01 -15.31
CA THR A 344 -33.89 -32.81 -13.99
C THR A 344 -34.43 -31.39 -13.78
N PRO A 345 -35.47 -31.20 -12.93
CA PRO A 345 -36.34 -30.02 -12.93
C PRO A 345 -35.73 -28.79 -12.22
N ARG A 346 -36.22 -27.61 -12.62
CA ARG A 346 -35.82 -26.26 -12.12
C ARG A 346 -36.24 -26.04 -10.67
N PHE A 347 -35.31 -25.65 -9.82
CA PHE A 347 -35.57 -25.12 -8.48
C PHE A 347 -35.51 -23.58 -8.49
N LYS A 348 -36.54 -22.93 -7.96
CA LYS A 348 -36.65 -21.48 -7.79
C LYS A 348 -35.91 -21.05 -6.50
N PRO A 349 -35.12 -19.96 -6.52
CA PRO A 349 -34.50 -19.43 -5.28
C PRO A 349 -35.53 -18.63 -4.46
N PRO A 350 -35.33 -18.56 -3.10
CA PRO A 350 -36.21 -17.82 -2.20
C PRO A 350 -36.06 -16.29 -2.34
N PRO A 351 -37.07 -15.52 -1.94
CA PRO A 351 -37.07 -14.05 -2.09
C PRO A 351 -36.03 -13.36 -1.23
N GLN A 352 -35.35 -12.36 -1.82
CA GLN A 352 -34.37 -11.53 -1.12
C GLN A 352 -35.06 -10.40 -0.35
N ASP A 353 -34.77 -10.33 0.95
CA ASP A 353 -35.19 -9.24 1.81
C ASP A 353 -34.37 -7.94 1.53
N ASN A 354 -35.06 -6.96 0.97
CA ASN A 354 -34.46 -5.69 0.49
C ASN A 354 -34.44 -4.57 1.56
N GLY A 355 -34.63 -4.89 2.85
CA GLY A 355 -35.04 -3.92 3.87
C GLY A 355 -33.95 -3.08 4.56
N GLY A 356 -32.66 -3.16 4.23
CA GLY A 356 -31.66 -2.65 5.17
C GLY A 356 -30.72 -1.52 4.75
N VAL A 357 -30.65 -1.13 3.47
CA VAL A 357 -29.53 -0.31 2.99
C VAL A 357 -29.84 1.19 2.84
N ASN A 358 -31.11 1.56 2.63
CA ASN A 358 -31.49 2.96 2.36
C ASN A 358 -31.88 3.79 3.61
N GLN A 359 -32.06 3.12 4.76
CA GLN A 359 -32.61 3.79 5.94
C GLN A 359 -31.65 4.72 6.70
N CYS A 360 -30.34 4.64 6.47
CA CYS A 360 -29.41 5.59 7.10
C CYS A 360 -29.33 6.95 6.40
N GLN A 361 -29.71 7.04 5.12
CA GLN A 361 -29.72 8.29 4.37
C GLN A 361 -30.99 9.13 4.64
N ASP A 362 -32.14 8.46 4.77
CA ASP A 362 -33.44 9.14 4.92
C ASP A 362 -33.68 9.75 6.31
N VAL A 363 -32.98 9.27 7.34
CA VAL A 363 -33.11 9.82 8.70
C VAL A 363 -32.41 11.17 8.88
N GLU A 364 -31.37 11.45 8.10
CA GLU A 364 -30.67 12.75 8.17
C GLU A 364 -31.46 13.89 7.49
N LEU A 365 -32.34 13.58 6.56
CA LEU A 365 -33.16 14.59 5.85
C LEU A 365 -34.40 15.04 6.65
N GLN A 366 -34.91 14.22 7.59
CA GLN A 366 -36.14 14.56 8.33
C GLN A 366 -35.90 15.40 9.61
N VAL A 367 -34.69 15.48 10.14
CA VAL A 367 -34.40 16.19 11.39
C VAL A 367 -34.16 17.70 11.19
N PHE A 368 -34.07 18.20 9.97
CA PHE A 368 -33.77 19.61 9.69
C PHE A 368 -34.89 20.39 9.00
N SER A 369 -36.14 19.94 9.02
CA SER A 369 -37.27 20.80 8.72
C SER A 369 -37.67 21.58 9.97
N PHE A 370 -37.04 22.72 10.21
CA PHE A 370 -37.56 23.74 11.10
C PHE A 370 -38.77 24.40 10.44
N PRO A 371 -39.91 24.58 11.13
CA PRO A 371 -40.99 25.42 10.64
C PRO A 371 -40.52 26.88 10.67
N GLN A 372 -40.58 27.53 9.51
CA GLN A 372 -40.50 28.99 9.45
C GLN A 372 -41.72 29.59 10.21
N ARG A 373 -41.42 30.31 11.23
CA ARG A 373 -42.19 31.45 11.70
C ARG A 373 -41.25 32.61 11.97
#